data_1b971ea059944f80b5edfb3d4429fe2e
#
_entry.id   1b971ea059944f80b5edfb3d4429fe2e
#
_cell.length_a   1.000
_cell.length_b   1.000
_cell.length_c   1.000
_cell.angle_alpha   90.00
_cell.angle_beta   90.00
_cell.angle_gamma   90.00
#
_symmetry.space_group_name_H-M   'P 1'
#
loop_
_entity.id
_entity.type
_entity.pdbx_description
1 polymer ?
#
loop_
_entity_poly.entity_id
_entity_poly.type
_entity_poly.pdbx_seq_one_letter_code
_entity_poly.pdbx_strand_id
1 'polypeptide(L)'
;GKAATHLAVVFDYSSDTFRNTLYPEYKANRPELPEDLRPQFPLTREATRAFNVACLETEGYEADDIMATLARVAVEAGGSCTIISSDKDLMQLIRPGVDMFDPMKTRAIGPDEVMEKFGVAPDKVIDVQSLAGDSVDNVPGAPGIGLKTAALLINEYGDLDTLLARAGEIKQPKRRESLVDNADKIRLSRELVTLKADTPLDVTLDDLAVKLPEPDVVMDFLTRMEFRTLTKRVADKLGITAPTLPETSQLEIKAPDASETPAEAESIPFDHAAYECIRDIDALNRWIARITEIGHVAIDTETTS
;
A
#
# COMPACT_ATOMS: atom_id res chain seq x y z
N GLY A 1 -0.81 25.78 3.69
CA GLY A 1 0.25 25.28 4.56
C GLY A 1 1.62 25.75 4.08
N LYS A 2 2.65 25.64 4.89
CA LYS A 2 4.03 25.91 4.45
C LYS A 2 4.45 24.80 3.45
N ALA A 3 5.21 25.15 2.41
CA ALA A 3 5.80 24.17 1.52
C ALA A 3 6.78 23.27 2.32
N ALA A 4 6.82 21.98 1.98
CA ALA A 4 7.80 21.07 2.56
C ALA A 4 9.21 21.51 2.13
N THR A 5 10.14 21.51 3.08
CA THR A 5 11.56 21.82 2.81
C THR A 5 12.36 20.56 2.46
N HIS A 6 11.90 19.40 2.93
CA HIS A 6 12.51 18.09 2.73
C HIS A 6 11.43 17.11 2.26
N LEU A 7 11.79 16.20 1.38
CA LEU A 7 10.90 15.20 0.84
C LEU A 7 11.66 13.91 0.54
N ALA A 8 11.14 12.79 0.96
CA ALA A 8 11.63 11.48 0.58
C ALA A 8 10.46 10.56 0.20
N VAL A 9 10.72 9.66 -0.72
CA VAL A 9 9.86 8.50 -0.99
C VAL A 9 10.61 7.27 -0.53
N VAL A 10 9.95 6.49 0.30
CA VAL A 10 10.53 5.33 0.97
C VAL A 10 9.91 4.07 0.40
N PHE A 11 10.74 3.08 0.09
CA PHE A 11 10.33 1.80 -0.46
C PHE A 11 10.83 0.65 0.42
N ASP A 12 10.12 -0.47 0.39
CA ASP A 12 10.66 -1.73 0.87
C ASP A 12 11.79 -2.19 -0.06
N TYR A 13 12.92 -2.57 0.50
CA TYR A 13 14.04 -3.14 -0.26
C TYR A 13 13.68 -4.53 -0.78
N SER A 14 13.14 -5.37 0.09
CA SER A 14 12.69 -6.73 -0.20
C SER A 14 11.56 -7.14 0.74
N SER A 15 11.01 -8.32 0.51
CA SER A 15 10.04 -8.95 1.44
C SER A 15 10.72 -9.60 2.66
N ASP A 16 12.05 -9.74 2.64
CA ASP A 16 12.81 -10.38 3.71
C ASP A 16 13.43 -9.31 4.62
N THR A 17 13.04 -9.31 5.88
CA THR A 17 13.44 -8.32 6.87
C THR A 17 13.82 -8.99 8.19
N PHE A 18 14.33 -8.22 9.15
CA PHE A 18 14.63 -8.74 10.50
C PHE A 18 13.41 -9.40 11.16
N ARG A 19 12.17 -9.01 10.78
CA ARG A 19 10.96 -9.61 11.32
C ARG A 19 10.80 -11.08 10.90
N ASN A 20 11.23 -11.43 9.68
CA ASN A 20 11.22 -12.82 9.22
C ASN A 20 12.25 -13.68 9.95
N THR A 21 13.36 -13.08 10.40
CA THR A 21 14.33 -13.76 11.27
C THR A 21 13.74 -14.02 12.66
N LEU A 22 12.97 -13.07 13.22
CA LEU A 22 12.28 -13.22 14.50
C LEU A 22 11.12 -14.21 14.43
N TYR A 23 10.36 -14.14 13.35
CA TYR A 23 9.16 -14.94 13.13
C TYR A 23 9.02 -15.30 11.65
N PRO A 24 9.45 -16.50 11.23
CA PRO A 24 9.43 -16.92 9.82
C PRO A 24 8.06 -16.88 9.14
N GLU A 25 6.99 -16.96 9.94
CA GLU A 25 5.60 -16.88 9.46
C GLU A 25 5.12 -15.43 9.21
N TYR A 26 5.92 -14.42 9.55
CA TYR A 26 5.58 -13.02 9.33
C TYR A 26 5.32 -12.76 7.84
N LYS A 27 4.12 -12.24 7.51
CA LYS A 27 3.65 -11.98 6.14
C LYS A 27 3.59 -13.21 5.22
N ALA A 28 3.76 -14.43 5.74
CA ALA A 28 3.77 -15.66 4.94
C ALA A 28 2.43 -15.98 4.25
N ASN A 29 1.32 -15.40 4.72
CA ASN A 29 -0.01 -15.56 4.15
C ASN A 29 -0.33 -14.56 3.02
N ARG A 30 0.60 -13.64 2.69
CA ARG A 30 0.40 -12.70 1.58
C ARG A 30 0.45 -13.44 0.24
N PRO A 31 -0.48 -13.17 -0.70
CA PRO A 31 -0.45 -13.77 -2.01
C PRO A 31 0.80 -13.33 -2.78
N GLU A 32 1.24 -14.17 -3.70
CA GLU A 32 2.32 -13.79 -4.63
C GLU A 32 1.89 -12.59 -5.48
N LEU A 33 2.87 -11.74 -5.76
CA LEU A 33 2.66 -10.59 -6.63
C LEU A 33 2.39 -11.04 -8.07
N PRO A 34 1.40 -10.43 -8.75
CA PRO A 34 1.20 -10.64 -10.18
C PRO A 34 2.50 -10.44 -10.97
N GLU A 35 2.75 -11.32 -11.96
CA GLU A 35 4.01 -11.29 -12.73
C GLU A 35 4.22 -9.97 -13.48
N ASP A 36 3.15 -9.36 -13.98
CA ASP A 36 3.16 -8.09 -14.70
C ASP A 36 3.41 -6.87 -13.79
N LEU A 37 3.25 -7.00 -12.48
CA LEU A 37 3.54 -5.95 -11.50
C LEU A 37 5.03 -5.90 -11.13
N ARG A 38 5.72 -7.03 -11.12
CA ARG A 38 7.14 -7.10 -10.72
C ARG A 38 8.04 -6.12 -11.49
N PRO A 39 7.97 -6.01 -12.83
CA PRO A 39 8.82 -5.08 -13.59
C PRO A 39 8.48 -3.60 -13.36
N GLN A 40 7.35 -3.30 -12.71
CA GLN A 40 6.94 -1.92 -12.44
C GLN A 40 7.59 -1.34 -11.16
N PHE A 41 8.01 -2.17 -10.21
CA PHE A 41 8.67 -1.67 -8.98
C PHE A 41 9.97 -0.89 -9.24
N PRO A 42 10.89 -1.34 -10.10
CA PRO A 42 12.06 -0.53 -10.46
C PRO A 42 11.67 0.82 -11.08
N LEU A 43 10.59 0.87 -11.87
CA LEU A 43 10.12 2.09 -12.53
C LEU A 43 9.59 3.13 -11.52
N THR A 44 8.99 2.70 -10.40
CA THR A 44 8.57 3.65 -9.35
C THR A 44 9.76 4.34 -8.68
N ARG A 45 10.85 3.61 -8.47
CA ARG A 45 12.12 4.16 -7.95
C ARG A 45 12.78 5.08 -8.96
N GLU A 46 12.79 4.68 -10.22
CA GLU A 46 13.30 5.51 -11.32
C GLU A 46 12.50 6.80 -11.44
N ALA A 47 11.16 6.73 -11.38
CA ALA A 47 10.29 7.89 -11.35
C ALA A 47 10.68 8.85 -10.22
N THR A 48 10.83 8.33 -9.01
CA THR A 48 11.20 9.13 -7.84
C THR A 48 12.51 9.88 -8.06
N ARG A 49 13.54 9.20 -8.59
CA ARG A 49 14.83 9.80 -8.89
C ARG A 49 14.76 10.80 -10.06
N ALA A 50 13.95 10.51 -11.09
CA ALA A 50 13.76 11.42 -12.23
C ALA A 50 13.12 12.75 -11.80
N PHE A 51 12.26 12.73 -10.76
CA PHE A 51 11.73 13.94 -10.15
C PHE A 51 12.68 14.61 -9.15
N ASN A 52 13.92 14.14 -9.03
CA ASN A 52 14.94 14.62 -8.10
C ASN A 52 14.49 14.57 -6.63
N VAL A 53 13.71 13.56 -6.29
CA VAL A 53 13.25 13.28 -4.92
C VAL A 53 14.12 12.19 -4.32
N ALA A 54 14.49 12.33 -3.05
CA ALA A 54 15.22 11.28 -2.33
C ALA A 54 14.41 9.98 -2.34
N CYS A 55 15.06 8.91 -2.82
CA CYS A 55 14.48 7.57 -2.98
C CYS A 55 15.22 6.64 -2.03
N LEU A 56 14.56 6.20 -0.96
CA LEU A 56 15.17 5.48 0.14
C LEU A 56 14.65 4.05 0.23
N GLU A 57 15.56 3.14 0.49
CA GLU A 57 15.31 1.74 0.81
C GLU A 57 16.52 1.21 1.60
N THR A 58 16.31 0.28 2.52
CA THR A 58 17.37 -0.28 3.35
C THR A 58 17.19 -1.78 3.49
N GLU A 59 18.22 -2.55 3.17
CA GLU A 59 18.19 -4.01 3.27
C GLU A 59 17.92 -4.46 4.71
N GLY A 60 17.03 -5.42 4.87
CA GLY A 60 16.66 -6.00 6.16
C GLY A 60 15.64 -5.19 6.96
N TYR A 61 15.15 -4.05 6.45
CA TYR A 61 14.14 -3.19 7.08
C TYR A 61 12.98 -2.92 6.14
N GLU A 62 11.83 -2.61 6.72
CA GLU A 62 10.65 -2.17 5.96
C GLU A 62 10.66 -0.65 5.76
N ALA A 63 9.93 -0.18 4.77
CA ALA A 63 9.73 1.26 4.52
C ALA A 63 9.26 1.99 5.79
N ASP A 64 8.40 1.36 6.57
CA ASP A 64 7.83 1.90 7.81
C ASP A 64 8.91 2.16 8.88
N ASP A 65 9.94 1.31 8.98
CA ASP A 65 11.07 1.50 9.90
C ASP A 65 11.93 2.70 9.48
N ILE A 66 12.12 2.88 8.17
CA ILE A 66 12.82 4.05 7.63
C ILE A 66 12.02 5.32 7.92
N MET A 67 10.69 5.29 7.69
CA MET A 67 9.80 6.43 8.01
C MET A 67 9.81 6.77 9.51
N ALA A 68 9.80 5.77 10.39
CA ALA A 68 9.90 5.96 11.83
C ALA A 68 11.23 6.63 12.23
N THR A 69 12.33 6.19 11.61
CA THR A 69 13.67 6.75 11.83
C THR A 69 13.74 8.20 11.35
N LEU A 70 13.26 8.50 10.14
CA LEU A 70 13.25 9.86 9.59
C LEU A 70 12.35 10.80 10.41
N ALA A 71 11.20 10.33 10.86
CA ALA A 71 10.30 11.11 11.70
C ALA A 71 10.95 11.46 13.05
N ARG A 72 11.73 10.53 13.64
CA ARG A 72 12.51 10.79 14.84
C ARG A 72 13.60 11.83 14.58
N VAL A 73 14.42 11.61 13.56
CA VAL A 73 15.54 12.50 13.22
C VAL A 73 15.07 13.92 12.91
N ALA A 74 13.95 14.06 12.17
CA ALA A 74 13.38 15.37 11.85
C ALA A 74 12.96 16.14 13.09
N VAL A 75 12.30 15.48 14.07
CA VAL A 75 11.88 16.11 15.32
C VAL A 75 13.08 16.45 16.22
N GLU A 76 14.08 15.56 16.31
CA GLU A 76 15.33 15.80 17.07
C GLU A 76 16.10 17.00 16.51
N ALA A 77 16.03 17.23 15.19
CA ALA A 77 16.59 18.43 14.55
C ALA A 77 15.73 19.70 14.73
N GLY A 78 14.65 19.65 15.52
CA GLY A 78 13.75 20.77 15.76
C GLY A 78 12.74 21.06 14.65
N GLY A 79 12.59 20.13 13.69
CA GLY A 79 11.63 20.20 12.60
C GLY A 79 10.31 19.49 12.92
N SER A 80 9.51 19.30 11.88
CA SER A 80 8.29 18.48 11.92
C SER A 80 8.26 17.53 10.72
N CYS A 81 7.58 16.40 10.86
CA CYS A 81 7.42 15.39 9.83
C CYS A 81 5.93 15.16 9.57
N THR A 82 5.53 15.11 8.30
CA THR A 82 4.21 14.63 7.89
C THR A 82 4.40 13.35 7.09
N ILE A 83 3.89 12.24 7.61
CA ILE A 83 3.91 10.93 6.96
C ILE A 83 2.71 10.84 6.01
N ILE A 84 2.97 10.58 4.72
CA ILE A 84 1.92 10.41 3.71
C ILE A 84 1.70 8.91 3.50
N SER A 85 0.68 8.37 4.16
CA SER A 85 0.31 6.95 4.05
C SER A 85 -1.12 6.72 4.54
N SER A 86 -1.76 5.64 4.07
CA SER A 86 -3.02 5.13 4.60
C SER A 86 -2.83 3.94 5.55
N ASP A 87 -1.58 3.55 5.82
CA ASP A 87 -1.27 2.44 6.69
C ASP A 87 -1.52 2.80 8.16
N LYS A 88 -2.34 1.97 8.82
CA LYS A 88 -2.69 2.14 10.24
C LYS A 88 -1.50 1.94 11.18
N ASP A 89 -0.50 1.17 10.77
CA ASP A 89 0.62 0.80 11.63
C ASP A 89 1.55 1.99 11.89
N LEU A 90 1.61 2.94 10.95
CA LEU A 90 2.30 4.21 11.11
C LEU A 90 1.64 5.16 12.12
N MET A 91 0.39 4.90 12.54
CA MET A 91 -0.30 5.71 13.56
C MET A 91 0.41 5.68 14.92
N GLN A 92 1.22 4.67 15.21
CA GLN A 92 2.07 4.60 16.40
C GLN A 92 3.14 5.71 16.47
N LEU A 93 3.44 6.35 15.32
CA LEU A 93 4.45 7.40 15.21
C LEU A 93 3.91 8.80 15.51
N ILE A 94 2.58 8.96 15.59
CA ILE A 94 1.93 10.25 15.79
C ILE A 94 2.27 10.78 17.18
N ARG A 95 2.84 11.99 17.22
CA ARG A 95 3.27 12.69 18.43
C ARG A 95 3.51 14.16 18.11
N PRO A 96 3.76 15.04 19.10
CA PRO A 96 4.13 16.42 18.81
C PRO A 96 5.29 16.49 17.81
N GLY A 97 5.05 17.17 16.69
CA GLY A 97 5.99 17.28 15.57
C GLY A 97 5.92 16.16 14.52
N VAL A 98 5.09 15.15 14.71
CA VAL A 98 4.84 14.09 13.71
C VAL A 98 3.34 13.95 13.48
N ASP A 99 2.91 14.28 12.27
CA ASP A 99 1.55 14.12 11.78
C ASP A 99 1.51 13.11 10.64
N MET A 100 0.31 12.64 10.32
CA MET A 100 0.09 11.73 9.19
C MET A 100 -1.04 12.27 8.30
N PHE A 101 -0.97 12.00 7.01
CA PHE A 101 -2.00 12.34 6.04
C PHE A 101 -2.35 11.12 5.18
N ASP A 102 -3.63 10.76 5.17
CA ASP A 102 -4.16 9.68 4.33
C ASP A 102 -4.51 10.24 2.95
N PRO A 103 -3.73 9.93 1.89
CA PRO A 103 -3.97 10.45 0.56
C PRO A 103 -5.21 9.83 -0.11
N MET A 104 -5.61 8.62 0.28
CA MET A 104 -6.78 7.94 -0.28
C MET A 104 -8.09 8.57 0.20
N LYS A 105 -8.13 8.99 1.46
CA LYS A 105 -9.28 9.66 2.07
C LYS A 105 -9.13 11.18 2.08
N THR A 106 -7.99 11.68 1.63
CA THR A 106 -7.69 13.13 1.59
C THR A 106 -7.90 13.80 2.96
N ARG A 107 -7.45 13.15 4.04
CA ARG A 107 -7.62 13.67 5.40
C ARG A 107 -6.33 13.56 6.23
N ALA A 108 -6.15 14.53 7.13
CA ALA A 108 -5.12 14.45 8.17
C ALA A 108 -5.50 13.37 9.19
N ILE A 109 -4.48 12.74 9.75
CA ILE A 109 -4.60 11.77 10.84
C ILE A 109 -3.76 12.29 12.00
N GLY A 110 -4.44 12.58 13.10
CA GLY A 110 -3.86 13.02 14.36
C GLY A 110 -4.27 12.10 15.51
N PRO A 111 -4.04 12.53 16.76
CA PRO A 111 -4.40 11.73 17.94
C PRO A 111 -5.89 11.35 18.03
N ASP A 112 -6.79 12.20 17.52
CA ASP A 112 -8.24 11.94 17.55
C ASP A 112 -8.61 10.77 16.61
N GLU A 113 -8.00 10.71 15.41
CA GLU A 113 -8.20 9.61 14.47
C GLU A 113 -7.58 8.31 15.00
N VAL A 114 -6.47 8.39 15.73
CA VAL A 114 -5.90 7.22 16.42
C VAL A 114 -6.85 6.70 17.49
N MET A 115 -7.41 7.63 18.31
CA MET A 115 -8.41 7.26 19.30
C MET A 115 -9.66 6.65 18.68
N GLU A 116 -10.13 7.17 17.55
CA GLU A 116 -11.26 6.59 16.80
C GLU A 116 -10.94 5.16 16.32
N LYS A 117 -9.72 4.95 15.80
CA LYS A 117 -9.31 3.68 15.18
C LYS A 117 -8.95 2.61 16.19
N PHE A 118 -8.15 2.95 17.19
CA PHE A 118 -7.55 2.02 18.15
C PHE A 118 -8.17 2.07 19.55
N GLY A 119 -8.93 3.12 19.88
CA GLY A 119 -9.52 3.30 21.20
C GLY A 119 -8.52 3.69 22.28
N VAL A 120 -7.31 4.12 21.89
CA VAL A 120 -6.22 4.55 22.76
C VAL A 120 -5.47 5.75 22.16
N ALA A 121 -4.65 6.43 22.95
CA ALA A 121 -3.72 7.44 22.46
C ALA A 121 -2.58 6.80 21.61
N PRO A 122 -1.90 7.59 20.75
CA PRO A 122 -0.86 7.07 19.85
C PRO A 122 0.25 6.26 20.53
N ASP A 123 0.69 6.67 21.72
CA ASP A 123 1.72 6.00 22.51
C ASP A 123 1.32 4.61 23.03
N LYS A 124 0.04 4.22 22.89
CA LYS A 124 -0.52 2.93 23.28
C LYS A 124 -0.92 2.04 22.10
N VAL A 125 -0.71 2.51 20.87
CA VAL A 125 -1.06 1.75 19.67
C VAL A 125 -0.30 0.43 19.60
N ILE A 126 1.01 0.44 19.90
CA ILE A 126 1.85 -0.76 19.95
C ILE A 126 1.27 -1.80 20.92
N ASP A 127 0.88 -1.38 22.12
CA ASP A 127 0.34 -2.27 23.14
C ASP A 127 -0.98 -2.93 22.69
N VAL A 128 -1.86 -2.14 22.06
CA VAL A 128 -3.12 -2.64 21.52
C VAL A 128 -2.89 -3.61 20.37
N GLN A 129 -1.99 -3.29 19.44
CA GLN A 129 -1.68 -4.17 18.30
C GLN A 129 -0.98 -5.46 18.76
N SER A 130 -0.13 -5.39 19.76
CA SER A 130 0.53 -6.57 20.36
C SER A 130 -0.47 -7.57 20.91
N LEU A 131 -1.55 -7.08 21.51
CA LEU A 131 -2.65 -7.92 22.05
C LEU A 131 -3.58 -8.42 20.97
N ALA A 132 -3.99 -7.55 20.04
CA ALA A 132 -4.95 -7.88 19.00
C ALA A 132 -4.36 -8.77 17.92
N GLY A 133 -3.04 -8.68 17.68
CA GLY A 133 -2.39 -9.24 16.52
C GLY A 133 -2.80 -8.54 15.23
N ASP A 134 -2.27 -9.03 14.12
CA ASP A 134 -2.65 -8.63 12.78
C ASP A 134 -2.72 -9.83 11.83
N SER A 135 -3.91 -10.10 11.30
CA SER A 135 -4.11 -11.23 10.39
C SER A 135 -3.54 -10.98 9.00
N VAL A 136 -3.37 -9.71 8.58
CA VAL A 136 -2.80 -9.37 7.28
C VAL A 136 -1.30 -9.65 7.25
N ASP A 137 -0.63 -9.31 8.35
CA ASP A 137 0.81 -9.51 8.53
C ASP A 137 1.17 -10.78 9.30
N ASN A 138 0.15 -11.58 9.62
CA ASN A 138 0.31 -12.81 10.37
C ASN A 138 0.96 -12.61 11.75
N VAL A 139 0.63 -11.50 12.42
CA VAL A 139 1.06 -11.24 13.80
C VAL A 139 0.11 -11.94 14.75
N PRO A 140 0.61 -12.84 15.64
CA PRO A 140 -0.27 -13.78 16.35
C PRO A 140 -1.20 -13.14 17.38
N GLY A 141 -0.74 -12.16 18.16
CA GLY A 141 -1.53 -11.56 19.24
C GLY A 141 -1.98 -12.56 20.33
N ALA A 142 -3.03 -12.18 21.07
CA ALA A 142 -3.69 -13.01 22.04
C ALA A 142 -5.00 -13.60 21.48
N PRO A 143 -5.17 -14.92 21.41
CA PRO A 143 -6.38 -15.55 20.88
C PRO A 143 -7.67 -15.04 21.53
N GLY A 144 -8.63 -14.60 20.70
CA GLY A 144 -9.91 -14.07 21.17
C GLY A 144 -9.88 -12.62 21.70
N ILE A 145 -8.76 -11.92 21.58
CA ILE A 145 -8.61 -10.53 21.95
C ILE A 145 -8.46 -9.69 20.66
N GLY A 146 -9.54 -9.07 20.21
CA GLY A 146 -9.49 -8.11 19.11
C GLY A 146 -9.28 -6.67 19.59
N LEU A 147 -9.13 -5.72 18.65
CA LEU A 147 -8.80 -4.31 18.92
C LEU A 147 -9.61 -3.67 20.05
N LYS A 148 -10.94 -3.84 20.05
CA LYS A 148 -11.81 -3.23 21.08
C LYS A 148 -11.51 -3.78 22.48
N THR A 149 -11.26 -5.08 22.61
CA THR A 149 -10.92 -5.70 23.88
C THR A 149 -9.51 -5.33 24.32
N ALA A 150 -8.58 -5.29 23.40
CA ALA A 150 -7.21 -4.85 23.65
C ALA A 150 -7.18 -3.41 24.19
N ALA A 151 -7.89 -2.49 23.51
CA ALA A 151 -8.01 -1.11 23.96
C ALA A 151 -8.59 -0.97 25.36
N LEU A 152 -9.67 -1.71 25.68
CA LEU A 152 -10.25 -1.72 27.04
C LEU A 152 -9.23 -2.17 28.09
N LEU A 153 -8.47 -3.23 27.80
CA LEU A 153 -7.47 -3.74 28.72
C LEU A 153 -6.30 -2.77 28.91
N ILE A 154 -5.79 -2.19 27.84
CA ILE A 154 -4.70 -1.21 27.94
C ILE A 154 -5.16 0.06 28.67
N ASN A 155 -6.37 0.54 28.42
CA ASN A 155 -6.92 1.68 29.16
C ASN A 155 -7.13 1.37 30.66
N GLU A 156 -7.47 0.14 31.02
CA GLU A 156 -7.69 -0.28 32.42
C GLU A 156 -6.37 -0.50 33.17
N TYR A 157 -5.38 -1.13 32.52
CA TYR A 157 -4.11 -1.54 33.16
C TYR A 157 -2.95 -0.55 32.89
N GLY A 158 -3.10 0.36 31.94
CA GLY A 158 -2.13 1.41 31.60
C GLY A 158 -1.19 1.05 30.47
N ASP A 159 -0.59 -0.13 30.49
CA ASP A 159 0.31 -0.64 29.44
C ASP A 159 0.33 -2.18 29.40
N LEU A 160 0.99 -2.70 28.36
CA LEU A 160 1.07 -4.15 28.11
C LEU A 160 1.82 -4.90 29.22
N ASP A 161 2.92 -4.34 29.71
CA ASP A 161 3.75 -5.04 30.73
C ASP A 161 2.99 -5.16 32.05
N THR A 162 2.32 -4.07 32.47
CA THR A 162 1.44 -4.04 33.64
C THR A 162 0.28 -5.02 33.48
N LEU A 163 -0.36 -5.05 32.30
CA LEU A 163 -1.43 -5.97 32.00
C LEU A 163 -0.97 -7.43 32.11
N LEU A 164 0.15 -7.80 31.49
CA LEU A 164 0.67 -9.16 31.54
C LEU A 164 1.07 -9.57 32.95
N ALA A 165 1.69 -8.67 33.73
CA ALA A 165 2.06 -8.94 35.12
C ALA A 165 0.82 -9.19 36.01
N ARG A 166 -0.31 -8.57 35.68
CA ARG A 166 -1.56 -8.63 36.43
C ARG A 166 -2.64 -9.46 35.74
N ALA A 167 -2.30 -10.22 34.70
CA ALA A 167 -3.26 -11.00 33.92
C ALA A 167 -4.09 -11.97 34.78
N GLY A 168 -3.52 -12.49 35.87
CA GLY A 168 -4.20 -13.33 36.85
C GLY A 168 -5.40 -12.69 37.56
N GLU A 169 -5.49 -11.36 37.61
CA GLU A 169 -6.55 -10.60 38.25
C GLU A 169 -7.81 -10.47 37.37
N ILE A 170 -7.71 -10.81 36.09
CA ILE A 170 -8.80 -10.64 35.12
C ILE A 170 -9.95 -11.57 35.47
N LYS A 171 -11.12 -11.01 35.64
CA LYS A 171 -12.32 -11.72 36.07
C LYS A 171 -12.86 -12.74 35.07
N GLN A 172 -12.70 -12.46 33.76
CA GLN A 172 -13.15 -13.33 32.67
C GLN A 172 -12.16 -14.48 32.45
N PRO A 173 -12.55 -15.76 32.77
CA PRO A 173 -11.62 -16.89 32.73
C PRO A 173 -10.93 -17.06 31.39
N LYS A 174 -11.69 -17.09 30.29
CA LYS A 174 -11.12 -17.26 28.92
C LYS A 174 -10.12 -16.17 28.55
N ARG A 175 -10.38 -14.92 28.96
CA ARG A 175 -9.49 -13.80 28.67
C ARG A 175 -8.21 -13.90 29.51
N ARG A 176 -8.34 -14.25 30.80
CA ARG A 176 -7.22 -14.49 31.70
C ARG A 176 -6.31 -15.61 31.17
N GLU A 177 -6.89 -16.78 30.84
CA GLU A 177 -6.18 -17.90 30.25
C GLU A 177 -5.46 -17.51 28.97
N SER A 178 -6.16 -16.81 28.05
CA SER A 178 -5.55 -16.34 26.79
C SER A 178 -4.31 -15.47 27.01
N LEU A 179 -4.35 -14.55 27.98
CA LEU A 179 -3.21 -13.68 28.27
C LEU A 179 -2.06 -14.41 28.97
N VAL A 180 -2.37 -15.27 29.94
CA VAL A 180 -1.37 -16.03 30.68
C VAL A 180 -0.65 -17.04 29.77
N ASP A 181 -1.43 -17.82 29.01
CA ASP A 181 -0.90 -18.91 28.19
C ASP A 181 -0.18 -18.39 26.93
N ASN A 182 -0.47 -17.18 26.48
CA ASN A 182 0.12 -16.61 25.27
C ASN A 182 1.04 -15.39 25.55
N ALA A 183 1.48 -15.20 26.79
CA ALA A 183 2.30 -14.05 27.16
C ALA A 183 3.55 -13.89 26.28
N ASP A 184 4.22 -14.98 25.92
CA ASP A 184 5.41 -14.94 25.06
C ASP A 184 5.06 -14.60 23.60
N LYS A 185 3.93 -15.10 23.09
CA LYS A 185 3.42 -14.73 21.76
C LYS A 185 3.06 -13.24 21.69
N ILE A 186 2.48 -12.70 22.76
CA ILE A 186 2.14 -11.28 22.85
C ILE A 186 3.40 -10.42 22.86
N ARG A 187 4.46 -10.87 23.57
CA ARG A 187 5.76 -10.18 23.53
C ARG A 187 6.40 -10.23 22.15
N LEU A 188 6.37 -11.39 21.50
CA LEU A 188 6.79 -11.51 20.10
C LEU A 188 5.98 -10.58 19.20
N SER A 189 4.66 -10.55 19.35
CA SER A 189 3.80 -9.63 18.59
C SER A 189 4.21 -8.17 18.79
N ARG A 190 4.58 -7.77 20.03
CA ARG A 190 5.10 -6.42 20.31
C ARG A 190 6.38 -6.14 19.53
N GLU A 191 7.30 -7.08 19.46
CA GLU A 191 8.53 -6.90 18.67
C GLU A 191 8.24 -6.77 17.17
N LEU A 192 7.27 -7.53 16.66
CA LEU A 192 6.87 -7.50 15.24
C LEU A 192 6.16 -6.20 14.85
N VAL A 193 5.24 -5.68 15.70
CA VAL A 193 4.49 -4.47 15.38
C VAL A 193 5.23 -3.18 15.70
N THR A 194 6.29 -3.23 16.51
CA THR A 194 7.06 -2.04 16.85
C THR A 194 7.95 -1.63 15.68
N LEU A 195 7.77 -0.42 15.20
CA LEU A 195 8.61 0.13 14.15
C LEU A 195 9.97 0.54 14.69
N LYS A 196 11.04 0.19 13.97
CA LYS A 196 12.41 0.59 14.33
C LYS A 196 12.63 2.05 13.97
N ALA A 197 12.96 2.84 14.97
CA ALA A 197 13.25 4.26 14.79
C ALA A 197 14.77 4.56 14.76
N ASP A 198 15.59 3.53 14.62
CA ASP A 198 17.06 3.57 14.62
C ASP A 198 17.65 2.79 13.42
N THR A 199 16.89 2.65 12.35
CA THR A 199 17.34 2.04 11.09
C THR A 199 18.61 2.74 10.59
N PRO A 200 19.66 2.02 10.22
CA PRO A 200 20.86 2.62 9.65
C PRO A 200 20.53 3.25 8.29
N LEU A 201 20.74 4.54 8.16
CA LEU A 201 20.51 5.30 6.94
C LEU A 201 21.82 5.90 6.45
N ASP A 202 22.13 5.72 5.18
CA ASP A 202 23.31 6.31 4.52
C ASP A 202 23.07 7.76 4.04
N VAL A 203 22.01 8.42 4.58
CA VAL A 203 21.60 9.77 4.21
C VAL A 203 21.40 10.64 5.44
N THR A 204 21.64 11.93 5.27
CA THR A 204 21.36 12.98 6.25
C THR A 204 20.08 13.74 5.86
N LEU A 205 19.58 14.60 6.77
CA LEU A 205 18.43 15.45 6.42
C LEU A 205 18.72 16.37 5.24
N ASP A 206 19.95 16.88 5.12
CA ASP A 206 20.33 17.78 4.01
C ASP A 206 20.18 17.10 2.64
N ASP A 207 20.38 15.79 2.57
CA ASP A 207 20.22 15.00 1.34
C ASP A 207 18.75 14.90 0.90
N LEU A 208 17.80 15.11 1.83
CA LEU A 208 16.37 15.08 1.59
C LEU A 208 15.81 16.44 1.19
N ALA A 209 16.64 17.49 1.11
CA ALA A 209 16.19 18.83 0.72
C ALA A 209 15.45 18.78 -0.63
N VAL A 210 14.30 19.45 -0.71
CA VAL A 210 13.51 19.51 -1.94
C VAL A 210 14.31 20.24 -3.03
N LYS A 211 14.51 19.56 -4.15
CA LYS A 211 15.20 20.06 -5.34
C LYS A 211 14.25 20.04 -6.53
N LEU A 212 14.42 20.95 -7.45
CA LEU A 212 13.72 20.88 -8.73
C LEU A 212 14.27 19.69 -9.55
N PRO A 213 13.44 19.01 -10.30
CA PRO A 213 13.91 17.97 -11.21
C PRO A 213 14.78 18.57 -12.31
N GLU A 214 15.78 17.83 -12.76
CA GLU A 214 16.55 18.16 -13.95
C GLU A 214 15.65 17.97 -15.18
N PRO A 215 15.44 19.04 -16.00
CA PRO A 215 14.45 18.99 -17.06
C PRO A 215 14.64 17.82 -18.04
N ASP A 216 15.88 17.59 -18.49
CA ASP A 216 16.16 16.53 -19.46
C ASP A 216 15.91 15.15 -18.89
N VAL A 217 16.24 14.92 -17.60
CA VAL A 217 16.06 13.61 -16.94
C VAL A 217 14.57 13.29 -16.74
N VAL A 218 13.80 14.25 -16.23
CA VAL A 218 12.37 14.01 -15.99
C VAL A 218 11.58 13.89 -17.29
N MET A 219 11.94 14.69 -18.33
CA MET A 219 11.30 14.60 -19.63
C MET A 219 11.61 13.27 -20.34
N ASP A 220 12.86 12.78 -20.27
CA ASP A 220 13.24 11.48 -20.81
C ASP A 220 12.41 10.36 -20.16
N PHE A 221 12.36 10.33 -18.83
CA PHE A 221 11.56 9.34 -18.10
C PHE A 221 10.09 9.38 -18.50
N LEU A 222 9.46 10.57 -18.48
CA LEU A 222 8.04 10.71 -18.78
C LEU A 222 7.71 10.38 -20.24
N THR A 223 8.64 10.65 -21.17
CA THR A 223 8.50 10.31 -22.58
C THR A 223 8.59 8.80 -22.79
N ARG A 224 9.58 8.15 -22.19
CA ARG A 224 9.74 6.69 -22.21
C ARG A 224 8.54 5.93 -21.64
N MET A 225 7.93 6.49 -20.59
CA MET A 225 6.73 5.96 -19.96
C MET A 225 5.44 6.36 -20.68
N GLU A 226 5.52 7.12 -21.77
CA GLU A 226 4.38 7.61 -22.55
C GLU A 226 3.33 8.41 -21.74
N PHE A 227 3.75 9.10 -20.69
CA PHE A 227 2.88 9.89 -19.81
C PHE A 227 2.55 11.27 -20.42
N ARG A 228 1.81 11.29 -21.51
CA ARG A 228 1.53 12.50 -22.33
C ARG A 228 1.03 13.71 -21.52
N THR A 229 -0.03 13.52 -20.75
CA THR A 229 -0.63 14.60 -19.94
C THR A 229 0.32 15.09 -18.85
N LEU A 230 1.04 14.15 -18.19
CA LEU A 230 1.97 14.49 -17.13
C LEU A 230 3.21 15.21 -17.69
N THR A 231 3.74 14.77 -18.82
CA THR A 231 4.85 15.41 -19.54
C THR A 231 4.53 16.88 -19.81
N LYS A 232 3.35 17.17 -20.38
CA LYS A 232 2.92 18.55 -20.64
C LYS A 232 2.82 19.36 -19.34
N ARG A 233 2.18 18.85 -18.31
CA ARG A 233 2.03 19.53 -17.01
C ARG A 233 3.35 19.82 -16.33
N VAL A 234 4.32 18.91 -16.40
CA VAL A 234 5.65 19.07 -15.81
C VAL A 234 6.46 20.09 -16.63
N ALA A 235 6.43 20.00 -17.96
CA ALA A 235 7.08 20.97 -18.83
C ALA A 235 6.57 22.39 -18.58
N ASP A 236 5.25 22.58 -18.49
CA ASP A 236 4.63 23.87 -18.17
C ASP A 236 5.13 24.42 -16.82
N LYS A 237 5.23 23.55 -15.80
CA LYS A 237 5.73 23.94 -14.47
C LYS A 237 7.22 24.30 -14.44
N LEU A 238 8.01 23.64 -15.28
CA LEU A 238 9.45 23.92 -15.41
C LEU A 238 9.75 25.07 -16.37
N GLY A 239 8.73 25.58 -17.08
CA GLY A 239 8.89 26.67 -18.06
C GLY A 239 9.65 26.23 -19.31
N ILE A 240 9.57 24.97 -19.70
CA ILE A 240 10.23 24.38 -20.86
C ILE A 240 9.21 23.91 -21.91
N THR A 241 9.67 23.74 -23.15
CA THR A 241 8.85 23.15 -24.20
C THR A 241 8.74 21.64 -23.98
N ALA A 242 7.52 21.11 -23.92
CA ALA A 242 7.31 19.66 -23.82
C ALA A 242 7.91 18.96 -25.06
N PRO A 243 8.64 17.85 -24.89
CA PRO A 243 9.12 17.08 -26.02
C PRO A 243 7.93 16.59 -26.85
N THR A 244 8.11 16.56 -28.17
CA THR A 244 7.13 15.95 -29.09
C THR A 244 7.18 14.44 -28.85
N LEU A 245 6.18 13.93 -28.15
CA LEU A 245 6.00 12.48 -28.05
C LEU A 245 5.75 11.94 -29.46
N PRO A 246 6.37 10.83 -29.86
CA PRO A 246 5.99 10.16 -31.09
C PRO A 246 4.48 9.99 -31.06
N GLU A 247 3.81 10.40 -32.11
CA GLU A 247 2.42 9.98 -32.29
C GLU A 247 2.44 8.49 -32.00
N THR A 248 1.59 8.04 -31.08
CA THR A 248 1.38 6.60 -30.94
C THR A 248 1.20 6.14 -32.35
N SER A 249 2.17 5.39 -32.87
CA SER A 249 1.84 4.52 -33.98
C SER A 249 0.59 3.84 -33.46
N GLN A 250 -0.57 4.36 -33.88
CA GLN A 250 -1.72 3.50 -33.93
C GLN A 250 -1.08 2.24 -34.45
N LEU A 251 -1.05 1.19 -33.65
CA LEU A 251 -0.96 -0.12 -34.27
C LEU A 251 -1.95 0.05 -35.38
N GLU A 252 -1.44 0.36 -36.59
CA GLU A 252 -2.18 0.09 -37.78
C GLU A 252 -2.48 -1.39 -37.58
N ILE A 253 -3.64 -1.64 -36.98
CA ILE A 253 -4.36 -2.82 -37.35
C ILE A 253 -4.44 -2.57 -38.83
N LYS A 254 -3.48 -3.15 -39.61
CA LYS A 254 -3.52 -3.17 -41.03
C LYS A 254 -4.92 -3.65 -41.31
N ALA A 255 -5.78 -2.68 -41.61
CA ALA A 255 -7.04 -3.00 -42.20
C ALA A 255 -6.64 -3.94 -43.35
N PRO A 256 -7.13 -5.16 -43.42
CA PRO A 256 -6.78 -6.10 -44.45
C PRO A 256 -6.81 -5.33 -45.75
N ASP A 257 -5.71 -5.42 -46.51
CA ASP A 257 -5.41 -4.59 -47.67
C ASP A 257 -6.69 -4.45 -48.54
N ALA A 258 -7.17 -3.23 -48.64
CA ALA A 258 -8.42 -2.93 -49.35
C ALA A 258 -8.34 -3.29 -50.87
N SER A 259 -7.21 -3.84 -51.32
CA SER A 259 -7.00 -4.40 -52.65
C SER A 259 -7.44 -5.88 -52.79
N GLU A 260 -7.63 -6.62 -51.67
CA GLU A 260 -8.43 -7.81 -51.71
C GLU A 260 -9.86 -7.39 -51.42
N THR A 261 -10.66 -7.31 -52.51
CA THR A 261 -12.11 -7.16 -52.41
C THR A 261 -12.58 -8.19 -51.41
N PRO A 262 -13.08 -7.77 -50.19
CA PRO A 262 -13.66 -8.74 -49.29
C PRO A 262 -14.74 -9.44 -50.12
N ALA A 263 -14.67 -10.74 -50.27
CA ALA A 263 -15.86 -11.49 -50.63
C ALA A 263 -16.95 -10.93 -49.72
N GLU A 264 -18.01 -10.35 -50.29
CA GLU A 264 -19.11 -9.74 -49.56
C GLU A 264 -19.36 -10.63 -48.33
N ALA A 265 -18.93 -10.17 -47.16
CA ALA A 265 -19.35 -10.77 -45.91
C ALA A 265 -20.87 -10.54 -45.93
N GLU A 266 -21.60 -11.59 -46.27
CA GLU A 266 -23.06 -11.58 -46.18
C GLU A 266 -23.35 -11.00 -44.81
N SER A 267 -23.91 -9.82 -44.78
CA SER A 267 -24.41 -9.19 -43.57
C SER A 267 -25.49 -10.13 -43.05
N ILE A 268 -25.10 -11.03 -42.13
CA ILE A 268 -26.09 -11.88 -41.45
C ILE A 268 -27.01 -10.90 -40.73
N PRO A 269 -28.28 -10.83 -41.15
CA PRO A 269 -29.20 -9.92 -40.50
C PRO A 269 -29.20 -10.18 -38.99
N PHE A 270 -29.08 -9.15 -38.21
CA PHE A 270 -29.05 -9.25 -36.75
C PHE A 270 -30.45 -9.73 -36.31
N ASP A 271 -30.58 -11.01 -35.94
CA ASP A 271 -31.82 -11.60 -35.53
C ASP A 271 -32.03 -11.49 -34.02
N HIS A 272 -32.79 -10.45 -33.63
CA HIS A 272 -33.19 -10.26 -32.24
C HIS A 272 -33.97 -11.42 -31.63
N ALA A 273 -34.64 -12.26 -32.45
CA ALA A 273 -35.37 -13.43 -31.98
C ALA A 273 -34.48 -14.58 -31.56
N ALA A 274 -33.18 -14.55 -31.98
CA ALA A 274 -32.19 -15.54 -31.61
C ALA A 274 -31.57 -15.30 -30.23
N TYR A 275 -31.90 -14.17 -29.54
CA TYR A 275 -31.40 -13.93 -28.18
C TYR A 275 -32.09 -14.83 -27.17
N GLU A 276 -31.27 -15.51 -26.35
CA GLU A 276 -31.75 -16.34 -25.27
C GLU A 276 -31.43 -15.69 -23.91
N CYS A 277 -32.44 -15.46 -23.08
CA CYS A 277 -32.24 -15.06 -21.71
C CYS A 277 -31.99 -16.30 -20.84
N ILE A 278 -30.75 -16.54 -20.46
CA ILE A 278 -30.34 -17.68 -19.64
C ILE A 278 -30.78 -17.48 -18.20
N ARG A 279 -31.66 -18.38 -17.69
CA ARG A 279 -32.21 -18.32 -16.34
C ARG A 279 -32.06 -19.61 -15.57
N ASP A 280 -31.52 -20.66 -16.17
CA ASP A 280 -31.32 -21.95 -15.56
C ASP A 280 -29.94 -22.52 -15.92
N ILE A 281 -29.48 -23.48 -15.11
CA ILE A 281 -28.13 -24.05 -15.20
C ILE A 281 -27.95 -24.89 -16.49
N ASP A 282 -29.02 -25.51 -16.98
CA ASP A 282 -28.92 -26.37 -18.18
C ASP A 282 -28.72 -25.51 -19.43
N ALA A 283 -29.41 -24.37 -19.52
CA ALA A 283 -29.21 -23.39 -20.58
C ALA A 283 -27.78 -22.82 -20.52
N LEU A 284 -27.29 -22.46 -19.33
CA LEU A 284 -25.92 -22.01 -19.16
C LEU A 284 -24.89 -23.05 -19.64
N ASN A 285 -25.04 -24.31 -19.25
CA ASN A 285 -24.13 -25.37 -19.65
C ASN A 285 -24.12 -25.60 -21.16
N ARG A 286 -25.27 -25.48 -21.85
CA ARG A 286 -25.34 -25.53 -23.31
C ARG A 286 -24.52 -24.40 -23.96
N TRP A 287 -24.62 -23.20 -23.42
CA TRP A 287 -23.85 -22.06 -23.92
C TRP A 287 -22.36 -22.20 -23.65
N ILE A 288 -21.95 -22.69 -22.46
CA ILE A 288 -20.56 -22.97 -22.14
C ILE A 288 -19.97 -24.02 -23.13
N ALA A 289 -20.71 -25.08 -23.42
CA ALA A 289 -20.28 -26.10 -24.36
C ALA A 289 -20.07 -25.49 -25.79
N ARG A 290 -21.00 -24.64 -26.21
CA ARG A 290 -20.90 -23.95 -27.50
C ARG A 290 -19.74 -22.98 -27.59
N ILE A 291 -19.50 -22.20 -26.52
CA ILE A 291 -18.34 -21.29 -26.40
C ILE A 291 -17.05 -22.07 -26.48
N THR A 292 -16.96 -23.20 -25.77
CA THR A 292 -15.79 -24.09 -25.81
C THR A 292 -15.53 -24.64 -27.19
N GLU A 293 -16.57 -24.98 -27.94
CA GLU A 293 -16.46 -25.46 -29.33
C GLU A 293 -15.99 -24.36 -30.29
N ILE A 294 -16.52 -23.13 -30.14
CA ILE A 294 -16.17 -21.98 -30.98
C ILE A 294 -14.79 -21.42 -30.63
N GLY A 295 -14.36 -21.55 -29.39
CA GLY A 295 -13.04 -21.13 -28.91
C GLY A 295 -12.92 -19.63 -28.54
N HIS A 296 -13.96 -18.81 -28.72
CA HIS A 296 -13.98 -17.41 -28.33
C HIS A 296 -15.40 -16.93 -27.98
N VAL A 297 -15.48 -15.93 -27.12
CA VAL A 297 -16.74 -15.27 -26.72
C VAL A 297 -16.47 -13.80 -26.36
N ALA A 298 -17.40 -12.93 -26.69
CA ALA A 298 -17.44 -11.57 -26.19
C ALA A 298 -18.39 -11.53 -24.98
N ILE A 299 -17.92 -10.95 -23.87
CA ILE A 299 -18.73 -10.79 -22.65
C ILE A 299 -18.77 -9.30 -22.32
N ASP A 300 -19.96 -8.79 -22.10
CA ASP A 300 -20.19 -7.47 -21.54
C ASP A 300 -20.99 -7.58 -20.24
N THR A 301 -20.73 -6.70 -19.29
CA THR A 301 -21.38 -6.72 -17.98
C THR A 301 -21.90 -5.33 -17.64
N GLU A 302 -23.19 -5.23 -17.36
CA GLU A 302 -23.78 -4.02 -16.81
C GLU A 302 -24.15 -4.23 -15.34
N THR A 303 -23.74 -3.28 -14.51
CA THR A 303 -24.10 -3.26 -13.09
C THR A 303 -25.18 -2.23 -12.86
N THR A 304 -26.28 -2.66 -12.24
CA THR A 304 -27.23 -1.70 -11.67
C THR A 304 -26.63 -1.11 -10.40
N SER A 305 -26.36 0.20 -10.41
CA SER A 305 -25.91 0.97 -9.24
C SER A 305 -26.99 1.05 -8.17
#